data_95583b0a80c721a1421a1891d662df75
#
_entry.id   95583b0a80c721a1421a1891d662df75
#
_cell.length_a   1.000
_cell.length_b   1.000
_cell.length_c   1.000
_cell.angle_alpha   90.00
_cell.angle_beta   90.00
_cell.angle_gamma   90.00
#
_symmetry.space_group_name_H-M   'P 1'
#
loop_
_entity.id
_entity.type
_entity.pdbx_description
1 polymer ?
#
loop_
_entity_poly.entity_id
_entity_poly.type
_entity_poly.pdbx_seq_one_letter_code
_entity_poly.pdbx_strand_id
1 'polypeptide(L)'
;MDDIQSAWAAELPDLDVSSIGVIGRVLELARRLERHRALVLAELGTDFPTLDVISALLRSGPPYRLSAGTLQRASLVTAGAISQRLERVKAAGLVRRVVDPVDKRRTVVALTPAGKRLADRALRELMEREGSLLDVYTPEEHRQLTALMRRWTVWFDRTAGPANVHPPRAAK
;
A
#
# COMPACT_ATOMS: atom_id res chain seq x y z
N MET A 1 19.08 -8.04 13.78
CA MET A 1 19.65 -6.76 13.34
C MET A 1 20.81 -6.31 14.21
N ASP A 2 20.70 -6.45 15.53
CA ASP A 2 21.78 -6.06 16.46
C ASP A 2 23.07 -6.82 16.18
N ASP A 3 23.00 -8.15 15.97
CA ASP A 3 24.17 -8.98 15.62
C ASP A 3 24.83 -8.53 14.30
N ILE A 4 24.02 -8.15 13.28
CA ILE A 4 24.53 -7.66 12.00
C ILE A 4 25.25 -6.33 12.18
N GLN A 5 24.66 -5.42 12.95
CA GLN A 5 25.27 -4.12 13.24
C GLN A 5 26.57 -4.28 14.02
N SER A 6 26.60 -5.15 15.03
CA SER A 6 27.78 -5.44 15.81
C SER A 6 28.90 -6.08 14.98
N ALA A 7 28.54 -7.01 14.06
CA ALA A 7 29.53 -7.63 13.17
C ALA A 7 30.18 -6.61 12.22
N TRP A 8 29.40 -5.69 11.66
CA TRP A 8 29.93 -4.62 10.81
C TRP A 8 30.77 -3.61 11.58
N ALA A 9 30.37 -3.25 12.80
CA ALA A 9 31.16 -2.36 13.66
C ALA A 9 32.52 -2.99 14.07
N ALA A 10 32.58 -4.32 14.19
CA ALA A 10 33.81 -5.03 14.47
C ALA A 10 34.74 -5.12 13.25
N GLU A 11 34.18 -5.34 12.06
CA GLU A 11 34.95 -5.50 10.84
C GLU A 11 35.40 -4.16 10.22
N LEU A 12 34.59 -3.12 10.38
CA LEU A 12 34.83 -1.77 9.83
C LEU A 12 34.66 -0.73 10.95
N PRO A 13 35.59 -0.62 11.90
CA PRO A 13 35.43 0.21 13.10
C PRO A 13 35.42 1.72 12.85
N ASP A 14 35.86 2.17 11.68
CA ASP A 14 35.83 3.56 11.22
C ASP A 14 34.52 3.91 10.46
N LEU A 15 33.66 2.93 10.19
CA LEU A 15 32.36 3.13 9.51
C LEU A 15 31.24 3.32 10.53
N ASP A 16 30.50 4.43 10.40
CA ASP A 16 29.24 4.58 11.16
C ASP A 16 28.15 3.66 10.60
N VAL A 17 27.85 2.59 11.32
CA VAL A 17 26.83 1.59 10.99
C VAL A 17 25.51 1.81 11.73
N SER A 18 25.32 2.95 12.39
CA SER A 18 24.11 3.26 13.19
C SER A 18 22.81 3.20 12.38
N SER A 19 22.87 3.58 11.10
CA SER A 19 21.73 3.53 10.18
C SER A 19 21.15 2.12 10.00
N ILE A 20 21.96 1.06 10.14
CA ILE A 20 21.51 -0.35 10.03
C ILE A 20 20.42 -0.63 11.08
N GLY A 21 20.58 -0.05 12.28
CA GLY A 21 19.62 -0.19 13.37
C GLY A 21 18.20 0.27 13.01
N VAL A 22 18.06 1.29 12.18
CA VAL A 22 16.76 1.83 11.74
C VAL A 22 16.35 1.26 10.39
N ILE A 23 17.18 1.44 9.36
CA ILE A 23 16.86 1.04 7.98
C ILE A 23 16.63 -0.47 7.88
N GLY A 24 17.51 -1.26 8.50
CA GLY A 24 17.39 -2.72 8.50
C GLY A 24 16.07 -3.19 9.12
N ARG A 25 15.65 -2.58 10.23
CA ARG A 25 14.37 -2.92 10.88
C ARG A 25 13.16 -2.49 10.04
N VAL A 26 13.20 -1.33 9.42
CA VAL A 26 12.12 -0.88 8.52
C VAL A 26 11.95 -1.84 7.35
N LEU A 27 13.05 -2.26 6.71
CA LEU A 27 12.99 -3.21 5.59
C LEU A 27 12.52 -4.61 6.04
N GLU A 28 12.94 -5.05 7.21
CA GLU A 28 12.50 -6.34 7.79
C GLU A 28 11.00 -6.30 8.13
N LEU A 29 10.54 -5.23 8.80
CA LEU A 29 9.14 -5.05 9.14
C LEU A 29 8.27 -4.92 7.89
N ALA A 30 8.69 -4.18 6.87
CA ALA A 30 7.96 -4.07 5.61
C ALA A 30 7.70 -5.44 4.99
N ARG A 31 8.72 -6.31 4.88
CA ARG A 31 8.59 -7.67 4.37
C ARG A 31 7.65 -8.55 5.20
N ARG A 32 7.66 -8.39 6.53
CA ARG A 32 6.76 -9.14 7.44
C ARG A 32 5.32 -8.68 7.29
N LEU A 33 5.09 -7.37 7.24
CA LEU A 33 3.77 -6.77 7.07
C LEU A 33 3.16 -7.11 5.70
N GLU A 34 3.95 -7.06 4.62
CA GLU A 34 3.49 -7.49 3.29
C GLU A 34 3.04 -8.96 3.29
N ARG A 35 3.81 -9.84 3.91
CA ARG A 35 3.46 -11.26 4.06
C ARG A 35 2.19 -11.45 4.89
N HIS A 36 2.08 -10.76 6.02
CA HIS A 36 0.89 -10.80 6.88
C HIS A 36 -0.36 -10.36 6.11
N ARG A 37 -0.30 -9.23 5.41
CA ARG A 37 -1.38 -8.75 4.56
C ARG A 37 -1.79 -9.74 3.48
N ALA A 38 -0.81 -10.34 2.82
CA ALA A 38 -1.08 -11.34 1.77
C ALA A 38 -1.85 -12.55 2.32
N LEU A 39 -1.49 -13.04 3.51
CA LEU A 39 -2.19 -14.15 4.16
C LEU A 39 -3.63 -13.77 4.54
N VAL A 40 -3.82 -12.63 5.19
CA VAL A 40 -5.15 -12.14 5.57
C VAL A 40 -6.06 -11.99 4.36
N LEU A 41 -5.56 -11.42 3.27
CA LEU A 41 -6.34 -11.21 2.06
C LEU A 41 -6.63 -12.52 1.31
N ALA A 42 -5.71 -13.46 1.33
CA ALA A 42 -5.93 -14.80 0.76
C ALA A 42 -7.06 -15.55 1.47
N GLU A 43 -7.17 -15.47 2.80
CA GLU A 43 -8.29 -16.05 3.58
C GLU A 43 -9.65 -15.45 3.16
N LEU A 44 -9.65 -14.20 2.68
CA LEU A 44 -10.84 -13.51 2.20
C LEU A 44 -11.11 -13.71 0.70
N GLY A 45 -10.29 -14.54 0.03
CA GLY A 45 -10.40 -14.82 -1.40
C GLY A 45 -10.04 -13.62 -2.29
N THR A 46 -9.12 -12.75 -1.83
CA THR A 46 -8.68 -11.58 -2.56
C THR A 46 -7.17 -11.35 -2.45
N ASP A 47 -6.65 -10.32 -3.09
CA ASP A 47 -5.26 -9.92 -3.03
C ASP A 47 -5.11 -8.40 -2.87
N PHE A 48 -3.90 -7.93 -2.53
CA PHE A 48 -3.64 -6.51 -2.36
C PHE A 48 -3.91 -5.68 -3.63
N PRO A 49 -3.50 -6.08 -4.85
CA PRO A 49 -3.85 -5.37 -6.08
C PRO A 49 -5.35 -5.18 -6.30
N THR A 50 -6.15 -6.18 -5.97
CA THR A 50 -7.62 -6.12 -6.03
C THR A 50 -8.17 -5.17 -4.98
N LEU A 51 -7.75 -5.34 -3.71
CA LEU A 51 -8.18 -4.49 -2.62
C LEU A 51 -7.82 -3.02 -2.85
N ASP A 52 -6.62 -2.74 -3.36
CA ASP A 52 -6.15 -1.38 -3.66
C ASP A 52 -7.12 -0.63 -4.60
N VAL A 53 -7.55 -1.27 -5.68
CA VAL A 53 -8.51 -0.67 -6.62
C VAL A 53 -9.89 -0.45 -5.99
N ILE A 54 -10.46 -1.49 -5.36
CA ILE A 54 -11.82 -1.40 -4.81
C ILE A 54 -11.90 -0.49 -3.58
N SER A 55 -10.83 -0.41 -2.79
CA SER A 55 -10.75 0.51 -1.65
C SER A 55 -10.54 1.96 -2.09
N ALA A 56 -9.80 2.23 -3.17
CA ALA A 56 -9.70 3.57 -3.75
C ALA A 56 -11.07 4.08 -4.21
N LEU A 57 -11.87 3.23 -4.87
CA LEU A 57 -13.24 3.55 -5.26
C LEU A 57 -14.14 3.75 -4.03
N LEU A 58 -14.02 2.92 -3.00
CA LEU A 58 -14.80 3.06 -1.78
C LEU A 58 -14.49 4.39 -1.06
N ARG A 59 -13.20 4.75 -0.95
CA ARG A 59 -12.75 6.03 -0.35
C ARG A 59 -13.22 7.27 -1.12
N SER A 60 -13.51 7.16 -2.41
CA SER A 60 -14.01 8.30 -3.18
C SER A 60 -15.42 8.77 -2.76
N GLY A 61 -16.10 7.99 -1.93
CA GLY A 61 -17.48 8.29 -1.53
C GLY A 61 -18.49 8.04 -2.64
N PRO A 62 -19.80 8.17 -2.32
CA PRO A 62 -20.84 8.05 -3.33
C PRO A 62 -20.65 9.06 -4.48
N PRO A 63 -20.82 8.67 -5.73
CA PRO A 63 -21.33 7.39 -6.24
C PRO A 63 -20.26 6.32 -6.51
N TYR A 64 -19.07 6.35 -5.82
CA TYR A 64 -17.99 5.37 -5.89
C TYR A 64 -17.44 5.17 -7.30
N ARG A 65 -17.10 6.28 -7.96
CA ARG A 65 -16.64 6.30 -9.36
C ARG A 65 -15.36 7.10 -9.49
N LEU A 66 -14.40 6.57 -10.23
CA LEU A 66 -13.15 7.26 -10.55
C LEU A 66 -12.75 7.00 -11.99
N SER A 67 -12.05 7.95 -12.61
CA SER A 67 -11.38 7.70 -13.89
C SER A 67 -10.19 6.75 -13.70
N ALA A 68 -9.79 6.05 -14.76
CA ALA A 68 -8.60 5.20 -14.72
C ALA A 68 -7.33 5.98 -14.35
N GLY A 69 -7.18 7.22 -14.83
CA GLY A 69 -6.06 8.08 -14.47
C GLY A 69 -6.06 8.50 -13.00
N THR A 70 -7.25 8.72 -12.41
CA THR A 70 -7.35 9.01 -10.97
C THR A 70 -7.01 7.76 -10.13
N LEU A 71 -7.47 6.59 -10.55
CA LEU A 71 -7.11 5.32 -9.90
C LEU A 71 -5.62 5.05 -9.98
N GLN A 72 -5.00 5.28 -11.15
CA GLN A 72 -3.54 5.13 -11.31
C GLN A 72 -2.77 5.99 -10.29
N ARG A 73 -3.14 7.26 -10.15
CA ARG A 73 -2.51 8.17 -9.17
C ARG A 73 -2.77 7.74 -7.73
N ALA A 74 -3.98 7.28 -7.44
CA ALA A 74 -4.37 6.84 -6.09
C ALA A 74 -3.68 5.55 -5.65
N SER A 75 -3.32 4.68 -6.60
CA SER A 75 -2.66 3.39 -6.37
C SER A 75 -1.15 3.44 -6.54
N LEU A 76 -0.56 4.59 -6.90
CA LEU A 76 0.88 4.80 -7.11
C LEU A 76 1.52 3.74 -8.02
N VAL A 77 0.81 3.34 -9.09
CA VAL A 77 1.26 2.31 -10.03
C VAL A 77 1.41 2.84 -11.45
N THR A 78 2.09 2.09 -12.32
CA THR A 78 2.21 2.45 -13.74
C THR A 78 0.88 2.31 -14.49
N ALA A 79 0.74 2.99 -15.62
CA ALA A 79 -0.45 2.90 -16.47
C ALA A 79 -0.75 1.47 -16.95
N GLY A 80 0.28 0.68 -17.26
CA GLY A 80 0.13 -0.74 -17.62
C GLY A 80 -0.38 -1.58 -16.45
N ALA A 81 0.17 -1.36 -15.26
CA ALA A 81 -0.24 -2.10 -14.06
C ALA A 81 -1.70 -1.81 -13.68
N ILE A 82 -2.13 -0.54 -13.71
CA ILE A 82 -3.53 -0.22 -13.40
C ILE A 82 -4.50 -0.81 -14.42
N SER A 83 -4.14 -0.85 -15.71
CA SER A 83 -4.99 -1.45 -16.73
C SER A 83 -5.20 -2.94 -16.49
N GLN A 84 -4.13 -3.68 -16.19
CA GLN A 84 -4.23 -5.11 -15.85
C GLN A 84 -5.06 -5.36 -14.58
N ARG A 85 -4.87 -4.53 -13.54
CA ARG A 85 -5.67 -4.61 -12.31
C ARG A 85 -7.16 -4.35 -12.59
N LEU A 86 -7.48 -3.34 -13.40
CA LEU A 86 -8.85 -3.01 -13.76
C LEU A 86 -9.55 -4.13 -14.54
N GLU A 87 -8.89 -4.77 -15.49
CA GLU A 87 -9.46 -5.91 -16.21
C GLU A 87 -9.71 -7.10 -15.25
N ARG A 88 -8.79 -7.38 -14.32
CA ARG A 88 -8.96 -8.43 -13.30
C ARG A 88 -10.18 -8.16 -12.40
N VAL A 89 -10.28 -6.99 -11.79
CA VAL A 89 -11.39 -6.66 -10.87
C VAL A 89 -12.72 -6.55 -11.60
N LYS A 90 -12.71 -6.18 -12.89
CA LYS A 90 -13.91 -6.19 -13.76
C LYS A 90 -14.34 -7.62 -14.08
N ALA A 91 -13.41 -8.51 -14.46
CA ALA A 91 -13.70 -9.93 -14.70
C ALA A 91 -14.28 -10.60 -13.45
N ALA A 92 -13.80 -10.23 -12.25
CA ALA A 92 -14.35 -10.68 -10.97
C ALA A 92 -15.70 -10.02 -10.59
N GLY A 93 -16.28 -9.14 -11.42
CA GLY A 93 -17.55 -8.48 -11.16
C GLY A 93 -17.51 -7.46 -10.02
N LEU A 94 -16.34 -7.03 -9.57
CA LEU A 94 -16.18 -6.11 -8.44
C LEU A 94 -16.31 -4.64 -8.86
N VAL A 95 -16.02 -4.36 -10.11
CA VAL A 95 -16.19 -3.04 -10.74
C VAL A 95 -16.85 -3.17 -12.11
N ARG A 96 -17.39 -2.06 -12.61
CA ARG A 96 -17.91 -1.96 -13.97
C ARG A 96 -17.48 -0.65 -14.61
N ARG A 97 -17.37 -0.62 -15.93
CA ARG A 97 -17.19 0.62 -16.68
C ARG A 97 -18.54 1.27 -16.92
N VAL A 98 -18.64 2.56 -16.72
CA VAL A 98 -19.84 3.35 -16.97
C VAL A 98 -19.46 4.64 -17.68
N VAL A 99 -20.38 5.18 -18.47
CA VAL A 99 -20.21 6.51 -19.06
C VAL A 99 -20.23 7.54 -17.95
N ASP A 100 -19.32 8.52 -18.02
CA ASP A 100 -19.28 9.61 -17.04
C ASP A 100 -20.58 10.44 -17.17
N PRO A 101 -21.31 10.67 -16.10
CA PRO A 101 -22.56 11.43 -16.15
C PRO A 101 -22.36 12.92 -16.50
N VAL A 102 -21.15 13.45 -16.25
CA VAL A 102 -20.78 14.84 -16.52
C VAL A 102 -20.22 14.99 -17.93
N ASP A 103 -19.30 14.11 -18.32
CA ASP A 103 -18.72 14.09 -19.66
C ASP A 103 -18.99 12.74 -20.34
N LYS A 104 -20.03 12.70 -21.15
CA LYS A 104 -20.47 11.49 -21.85
C LYS A 104 -19.44 10.88 -22.82
N ARG A 105 -18.35 11.61 -23.12
CA ARG A 105 -17.23 11.12 -23.95
C ARG A 105 -16.24 10.30 -23.12
N ARG A 106 -16.33 10.34 -21.78
CA ARG A 106 -15.44 9.64 -20.87
C ARG A 106 -16.09 8.41 -20.26
N THR A 107 -15.25 7.42 -20.01
CA THR A 107 -15.62 6.23 -19.25
C THR A 107 -14.93 6.26 -17.90
N VAL A 108 -15.70 6.01 -16.85
CA VAL A 108 -15.21 5.89 -15.48
C VAL A 108 -15.45 4.48 -14.97
N VAL A 109 -14.68 4.11 -13.96
CA VAL A 109 -14.81 2.83 -13.24
C VAL A 109 -15.71 3.07 -12.03
N ALA A 110 -16.73 2.25 -11.89
CA ALA A 110 -17.68 2.30 -10.77
C ALA A 110 -17.61 1.02 -9.95
N LEU A 111 -17.63 1.14 -8.64
CA LEU A 111 -17.70 0.02 -7.72
C LEU A 111 -19.08 -0.67 -7.84
N THR A 112 -19.10 -1.99 -7.87
CA THR A 112 -20.35 -2.76 -7.81
C THR A 112 -20.78 -3.00 -6.36
N PRO A 113 -22.03 -3.41 -6.10
CA PRO A 113 -22.42 -3.84 -4.76
C PRO A 113 -21.55 -4.99 -4.21
N ALA A 114 -21.13 -5.93 -5.08
CA ALA A 114 -20.21 -7.00 -4.70
C ALA A 114 -18.83 -6.46 -4.32
N GLY A 115 -18.28 -5.55 -5.14
CA GLY A 115 -17.00 -4.89 -4.84
C GLY A 115 -17.05 -4.09 -3.54
N LYS A 116 -18.16 -3.39 -3.28
CA LYS A 116 -18.34 -2.63 -2.04
C LYS A 116 -18.35 -3.57 -0.81
N ARG A 117 -19.09 -4.67 -0.88
CA ARG A 117 -19.12 -5.66 0.24
C ARG A 117 -17.75 -6.28 0.47
N LEU A 118 -17.02 -6.65 -0.58
CA LEU A 118 -15.69 -7.20 -0.44
C LEU A 118 -14.72 -6.17 0.17
N ALA A 119 -14.73 -4.93 -0.33
CA ALA A 119 -13.87 -3.87 0.18
C ALA A 119 -14.14 -3.58 1.67
N ASP A 120 -15.41 -3.45 2.06
CA ASP A 120 -15.78 -3.21 3.47
C ASP A 120 -15.31 -4.36 4.37
N ARG A 121 -15.61 -5.61 4.01
CA ARG A 121 -15.19 -6.78 4.77
C ARG A 121 -13.68 -6.90 4.87
N ALA A 122 -12.97 -6.79 3.75
CA ALA A 122 -11.51 -6.94 3.72
C ALA A 122 -10.79 -5.82 4.48
N LEU A 123 -11.29 -4.58 4.39
CA LEU A 123 -10.70 -3.48 5.13
C LEU A 123 -10.91 -3.61 6.64
N ARG A 124 -12.10 -4.03 7.09
CA ARG A 124 -12.36 -4.25 8.53
C ARG A 124 -11.45 -5.32 9.09
N GLU A 125 -11.39 -6.48 8.46
CA GLU A 125 -10.55 -7.59 8.88
C GLU A 125 -9.07 -7.21 8.89
N LEU A 126 -8.60 -6.52 7.82
CA LEU A 126 -7.23 -6.10 7.73
C LEU A 126 -6.88 -5.07 8.83
N MET A 127 -7.75 -4.08 9.07
CA MET A 127 -7.52 -3.07 10.10
C MET A 127 -7.55 -3.66 11.51
N GLU A 128 -8.41 -4.63 11.79
CA GLU A 128 -8.45 -5.34 13.06
C GLU A 128 -7.15 -6.10 13.31
N ARG A 129 -6.72 -6.91 12.33
CA ARG A 129 -5.48 -7.69 12.46
C ARG A 129 -4.22 -6.83 12.47
N GLU A 130 -4.18 -5.75 11.70
CA GLU A 130 -3.06 -4.80 11.76
C GLU A 130 -3.05 -4.00 13.05
N GLY A 131 -4.23 -3.67 13.60
CA GLY A 131 -4.35 -3.03 14.90
C GLY A 131 -3.70 -3.86 15.99
N SER A 132 -3.99 -5.16 16.03
CA SER A 132 -3.41 -6.08 17.03
C SER A 132 -1.88 -6.21 16.94
N LEU A 133 -1.27 -5.97 15.78
CA LEU A 133 0.20 -5.92 15.66
C LEU A 133 0.82 -4.71 16.39
N LEU A 134 0.02 -3.71 16.70
CA LEU A 134 0.46 -2.50 17.38
C LEU A 134 0.17 -2.52 18.89
N ASP A 135 -0.47 -3.59 19.41
CA ASP A 135 -0.77 -3.75 20.85
C ASP A 135 0.50 -3.86 21.73
N VAL A 136 1.65 -4.07 21.11
CA VAL A 136 2.96 -4.02 21.76
C VAL A 136 3.34 -2.61 22.22
N TYR A 137 2.67 -1.58 21.73
CA TYR A 137 2.90 -0.18 22.05
C TYR A 137 1.81 0.39 22.95
N THR A 138 2.21 1.22 23.89
CA THR A 138 1.28 2.11 24.58
C THR A 138 0.68 3.13 23.59
N PRO A 139 -0.49 3.72 23.90
CA PRO A 139 -1.07 4.77 23.05
C PRO A 139 -0.13 5.96 22.78
N GLU A 140 0.73 6.29 23.74
CA GLU A 140 1.72 7.37 23.57
C GLU A 140 2.84 6.97 22.60
N GLU A 141 3.42 5.79 22.76
CA GLU A 141 4.45 5.24 21.85
C GLU A 141 3.92 5.10 20.43
N HIS A 142 2.66 4.66 20.27
CA HIS A 142 2.00 4.60 18.96
C HIS A 142 1.92 5.98 18.30
N ARG A 143 1.52 7.04 19.05
CA ARG A 143 1.50 8.41 18.53
C ARG A 143 2.90 8.89 18.13
N GLN A 144 3.91 8.61 18.96
CA GLN A 144 5.30 9.00 18.70
C GLN A 144 5.85 8.28 17.45
N LEU A 145 5.63 6.97 17.33
CA LEU A 145 6.02 6.19 16.15
C LEU A 145 5.37 6.74 14.88
N THR A 146 4.06 7.01 14.92
CA THR A 146 3.33 7.60 13.80
C THR A 146 3.92 8.96 13.39
N ALA A 147 4.25 9.82 14.36
CA ALA A 147 4.85 11.13 14.09
C ALA A 147 6.24 11.02 13.46
N LEU A 148 7.07 10.09 13.95
CA LEU A 148 8.41 9.84 13.42
C LEU A 148 8.36 9.30 11.98
N MET A 149 7.51 8.32 11.72
CA MET A 149 7.32 7.76 10.38
C MET A 149 6.80 8.81 9.39
N ARG A 150 5.80 9.62 9.81
CA ARG A 150 5.29 10.72 9.00
C ARG A 150 6.37 11.74 8.64
N ARG A 151 7.18 12.16 9.62
CA ARG A 151 8.29 13.10 9.38
C ARG A 151 9.27 12.55 8.36
N TRP A 152 9.58 11.27 8.44
CA TRP A 152 10.51 10.60 7.53
C TRP A 152 9.92 10.49 6.12
N THR A 153 8.65 10.09 5.97
CA THR A 153 7.95 10.05 4.67
C THR A 153 7.92 11.42 4.00
N VAL A 154 7.56 12.47 4.75
CA VAL A 154 7.54 13.85 4.21
C VAL A 154 8.93 14.31 3.76
N TRP A 155 9.99 13.90 4.46
CA TRP A 155 11.35 14.20 4.04
C TRP A 155 11.70 13.51 2.71
N PHE A 156 11.33 12.24 2.54
CA PHE A 156 11.52 11.52 1.27
C PHE A 156 10.78 12.19 0.12
N ASP A 157 9.53 12.58 0.31
CA ASP A 157 8.72 13.24 -0.73
C ASP A 157 9.36 14.56 -1.20
N ARG A 158 10.03 15.28 -0.29
CA ARG A 158 10.70 16.55 -0.60
C ARG A 158 12.07 16.38 -1.27
N THR A 159 12.81 15.35 -0.95
CA THR A 159 14.21 15.18 -1.37
C THR A 159 14.37 14.23 -2.55
N ALA A 160 13.58 13.17 -2.63
CA ALA A 160 13.68 12.14 -3.66
C ALA A 160 12.61 12.27 -4.77
N GLY A 161 11.69 13.24 -4.65
CA GLY A 161 10.49 13.34 -5.48
C GLY A 161 9.48 12.23 -5.13
N PRO A 162 8.29 12.22 -5.76
CA PRO A 162 7.34 11.14 -5.56
C PRO A 162 8.02 9.83 -5.87
N ALA A 163 8.09 8.95 -4.88
CA ALA A 163 8.81 7.69 -4.93
C ALA A 163 8.51 6.97 -6.25
N ASN A 164 9.52 6.85 -7.11
CA ASN A 164 9.49 5.90 -8.21
C ASN A 164 9.46 4.51 -7.57
N VAL A 165 8.27 3.95 -7.42
CA VAL A 165 7.96 2.67 -6.75
C VAL A 165 8.51 1.47 -7.53
N HIS A 166 9.36 1.70 -8.53
CA HIS A 166 10.04 0.63 -9.25
C HIS A 166 11.54 0.68 -8.97
N PRO A 167 12.10 -0.36 -8.34
CA PRO A 167 13.54 -0.55 -8.38
C PRO A 167 13.97 -0.61 -9.86
N PRO A 168 15.13 -0.04 -10.21
CA PRO A 168 15.66 -0.16 -11.56
C PRO A 168 15.72 -1.65 -11.93
N ARG A 169 15.14 -2.03 -13.07
CA ARG A 169 15.32 -3.38 -13.61
C ARG A 169 16.81 -3.62 -13.71
N ALA A 170 17.29 -4.67 -13.07
CA ALA A 170 18.66 -5.15 -13.28
C ALA A 170 18.86 -5.28 -14.81
N ALA A 171 19.85 -4.54 -15.33
CA ALA A 171 20.29 -4.70 -16.72
C ALA A 171 20.74 -6.15 -16.89
N LYS A 172 20.20 -6.80 -17.91
CA LYS A 172 20.67 -8.13 -18.34
C LYS A 172 22.05 -7.99 -18.97
#